data_5035f67a5db0d580daf825aad9da127b
#
_entry.id   5035f67a5db0d580daf825aad9da127b
#
_cell.length_a   1.000
_cell.length_b   1.000
_cell.length_c   1.000
_cell.angle_alpha   90.00
_cell.angle_beta   90.00
_cell.angle_gamma   90.00
#
_symmetry.space_group_name_H-M   'P 1'
#
loop_
_entity.id
_entity.type
_entity.pdbx_description
1 polymer ?
#
loop_
_entity_poly.entity_id
_entity_poly.type
_entity_poly.pdbx_seq_one_letter_code
_entity_poly.pdbx_strand_id
1 'polypeptide(L)'
;LWNVRHAASPLIAEAARTGLVSTQIIEDSVVPPEALGAYLSGIDEILLAADTDAVIFGHAGDANVHVNPLLDVGRSSWRDHARALLEETVELVAGLGGTLSGEHGDGRLRAPFVEKIWGPKLTGCFERIKTTLDPNGVLNPGVIIPRPGQDPLEGLWPQYGGSA
;
A
#
# COMPACT_ATOMS: atom_id res chain seq x y z
N LEU A 1 -23.87 12.59 -2.31
CA LEU A 1 -22.43 12.37 -2.05
C LEU A 1 -22.18 10.97 -1.49
N TRP A 2 -22.83 10.53 -0.40
CA TRP A 2 -22.66 9.20 0.18
C TRP A 2 -22.88 8.05 -0.82
N ASN A 3 -23.89 8.14 -1.70
CA ASN A 3 -24.14 7.15 -2.74
C ASN A 3 -22.96 7.05 -3.73
N VAL A 4 -22.27 8.13 -4.02
CA VAL A 4 -21.07 8.13 -4.87
C VAL A 4 -19.92 7.42 -4.16
N ARG A 5 -19.69 7.70 -2.86
CA ARG A 5 -18.66 7.01 -2.07
C ARG A 5 -18.91 5.50 -2.01
N HIS A 6 -20.17 5.08 -1.83
CA HIS A 6 -20.55 3.67 -1.80
C HIS A 6 -20.43 2.97 -3.17
N ALA A 7 -20.31 3.71 -4.29
CA ALA A 7 -20.11 3.14 -5.61
C ALA A 7 -18.66 2.66 -5.85
N ALA A 8 -17.70 3.03 -5.02
CA ALA A 8 -16.29 2.61 -5.18
C ALA A 8 -16.12 1.07 -5.14
N SER A 9 -16.70 0.40 -4.13
CA SER A 9 -16.61 -1.06 -4.02
C SER A 9 -17.29 -1.81 -5.19
N PRO A 10 -18.48 -1.42 -5.66
CA PRO A 10 -19.04 -1.95 -6.92
C PRO A 10 -18.16 -1.74 -8.14
N LEU A 11 -17.47 -0.60 -8.29
CA LEU A 11 -16.56 -0.35 -9.40
C LEU A 11 -15.34 -1.29 -9.36
N ILE A 12 -14.76 -1.51 -8.19
CA ILE A 12 -13.68 -2.49 -8.01
C ILE A 12 -14.17 -3.91 -8.35
N ALA A 13 -15.39 -4.26 -7.93
CA ALA A 13 -15.99 -5.56 -8.24
C ALA A 13 -16.30 -5.71 -9.75
N GLU A 14 -16.66 -4.65 -10.44
CA GLU A 14 -16.87 -4.68 -11.90
C GLU A 14 -15.55 -4.87 -12.65
N ALA A 15 -14.46 -4.23 -12.21
CA ALA A 15 -13.13 -4.44 -12.76
C ALA A 15 -12.69 -5.91 -12.65
N ALA A 16 -13.04 -6.61 -11.56
CA ALA A 16 -12.75 -8.03 -11.40
C ALA A 16 -13.42 -8.92 -12.46
N ARG A 17 -14.54 -8.48 -13.07
CA ARG A 17 -15.20 -9.19 -14.18
C ARG A 17 -14.41 -9.12 -15.49
N THR A 18 -13.55 -8.15 -15.63
CA THR A 18 -12.65 -8.02 -16.79
C THR A 18 -11.34 -8.80 -16.63
N GLY A 19 -11.17 -9.53 -15.51
CA GLY A 19 -9.95 -10.26 -15.18
C GLY A 19 -8.90 -9.42 -14.45
N LEU A 20 -9.20 -8.13 -14.19
CA LEU A 20 -8.34 -7.26 -13.38
C LEU A 20 -8.69 -7.39 -11.90
N VAL A 21 -7.69 -7.29 -11.03
CA VAL A 21 -7.85 -7.42 -9.57
C VAL A 21 -7.23 -6.22 -8.88
N SER A 22 -7.97 -5.64 -7.93
CA SER A 22 -7.38 -4.69 -6.99
C SER A 22 -6.62 -5.46 -5.90
N THR A 23 -5.31 -5.29 -5.87
CA THR A 23 -4.42 -5.96 -4.90
C THR A 23 -4.24 -5.17 -3.61
N GLN A 24 -4.78 -3.98 -3.51
CA GLN A 24 -4.76 -3.08 -2.34
C GLN A 24 -3.35 -2.81 -1.78
N ILE A 25 -2.36 -2.73 -2.66
CA ILE A 25 -0.94 -2.60 -2.25
C ILE A 25 -0.54 -1.18 -1.87
N ILE A 26 -1.24 -0.15 -2.40
CA ILE A 26 -0.94 1.27 -2.20
C ILE A 26 -2.16 2.07 -1.71
N GLU A 27 -3.06 1.44 -0.95
CA GLU A 27 -4.45 1.89 -0.78
C GLU A 27 -4.73 2.79 0.43
N ASP A 28 -3.75 3.20 1.24
CA ASP A 28 -4.04 3.88 2.52
C ASP A 28 -3.05 5.02 2.84
N SER A 29 -2.57 5.70 1.82
CA SER A 29 -1.60 6.78 2.01
C SER A 29 -2.24 8.02 2.64
N VAL A 30 -1.50 8.66 3.53
CA VAL A 30 -1.81 9.99 4.07
C VAL A 30 -0.62 10.91 3.84
N VAL A 31 -0.88 12.12 3.41
CA VAL A 31 0.15 13.16 3.25
C VAL A 31 -0.29 14.42 4.02
N PRO A 32 0.62 15.37 4.30
CA PRO A 32 0.20 16.67 4.81
C PRO A 32 -0.89 17.29 3.90
N PRO A 33 -1.94 17.90 4.46
CA PRO A 33 -3.08 18.42 3.66
C PRO A 33 -2.67 19.33 2.51
N GLU A 34 -1.65 20.16 2.71
CA GLU A 34 -1.09 21.03 1.68
C GLU A 34 -0.38 20.27 0.55
N ALA A 35 0.06 19.03 0.78
CA ALA A 35 0.70 18.17 -0.19
C ALA A 35 -0.29 17.28 -0.98
N LEU A 36 -1.60 17.28 -0.64
CA LEU A 36 -2.59 16.39 -1.28
C LEU A 36 -2.61 16.55 -2.80
N GLY A 37 -2.56 17.78 -3.31
CA GLY A 37 -2.54 18.03 -4.76
C GLY A 37 -1.30 17.43 -5.43
N ALA A 38 -0.12 17.58 -4.83
CA ALA A 38 1.12 17.02 -5.32
C ALA A 38 1.11 15.46 -5.27
N TYR A 39 0.54 14.90 -4.21
CA TYR A 39 0.36 13.47 -4.07
C TYR A 39 -0.52 12.89 -5.19
N LEU A 40 -1.70 13.49 -5.43
CA LEU A 40 -2.62 13.02 -6.48
C LEU A 40 -1.98 13.11 -7.87
N SER A 41 -1.29 14.22 -8.18
CA SER A 41 -0.56 14.34 -9.45
C SER A 41 0.55 13.30 -9.59
N GLY A 42 1.31 13.04 -8.52
CA GLY A 42 2.36 12.01 -8.54
C GLY A 42 1.80 10.59 -8.70
N ILE A 43 0.68 10.28 -8.07
CA ILE A 43 -0.02 8.99 -8.27
C ILE A 43 -0.50 8.85 -9.72
N ASP A 44 -1.07 9.90 -10.31
CA ASP A 44 -1.50 9.88 -11.71
C ASP A 44 -0.31 9.62 -12.65
N GLU A 45 0.84 10.25 -12.40
CA GLU A 45 2.09 10.02 -13.16
C GLU A 45 2.59 8.57 -13.03
N ILE A 46 2.60 8.02 -11.81
CA ILE A 46 3.02 6.63 -11.54
C ILE A 46 2.09 5.64 -12.27
N LEU A 47 0.78 5.82 -12.15
CA LEU A 47 -0.20 4.96 -12.80
C LEU A 47 -0.11 5.03 -14.33
N LEU A 48 0.05 6.23 -14.88
CA LEU A 48 0.22 6.44 -16.31
C LEU A 48 1.50 5.79 -16.85
N ALA A 49 2.62 5.97 -16.14
CA ALA A 49 3.90 5.36 -16.53
C ALA A 49 3.85 3.83 -16.48
N ALA A 50 3.06 3.28 -15.55
CA ALA A 50 2.84 1.85 -15.38
C ALA A 50 1.73 1.27 -16.30
N ASP A 51 1.09 2.07 -17.14
CA ASP A 51 -0.07 1.66 -17.96
C ASP A 51 -1.13 0.93 -17.11
N THR A 52 -1.50 1.52 -15.96
CA THR A 52 -2.35 0.89 -14.95
C THR A 52 -3.50 1.81 -14.57
N ASP A 53 -4.72 1.31 -14.70
CA ASP A 53 -5.91 1.98 -14.18
C ASP A 53 -6.04 1.77 -12.67
N ALA A 54 -6.70 2.72 -11.99
CA ALA A 54 -6.99 2.59 -10.56
C ALA A 54 -8.38 3.14 -10.20
N VAL A 55 -8.98 2.62 -9.16
CA VAL A 55 -10.11 3.24 -8.47
C VAL A 55 -9.58 4.04 -7.29
N ILE A 56 -9.78 5.36 -7.33
CA ILE A 56 -9.27 6.29 -6.31
C ILE A 56 -10.43 6.92 -5.56
N PHE A 57 -10.37 6.90 -4.25
CA PHE A 57 -11.28 7.57 -3.34
C PHE A 57 -10.57 7.87 -2.01
N GLY A 58 -11.21 8.54 -1.07
CA GLY A 58 -10.55 8.81 0.21
C GLY A 58 -11.28 9.82 1.09
N HIS A 59 -10.57 10.26 2.10
CA HIS A 59 -11.00 11.24 3.10
C HIS A 59 -10.23 12.55 2.87
N ALA A 60 -10.68 13.33 1.88
CA ALA A 60 -9.94 14.52 1.41
C ALA A 60 -9.65 15.54 2.52
N GLY A 61 -10.52 15.62 3.54
CA GLY A 61 -10.31 16.52 4.69
C GLY A 61 -9.11 16.12 5.56
N ASP A 62 -8.77 14.84 5.56
CA ASP A 62 -7.63 14.27 6.30
C ASP A 62 -6.45 13.97 5.38
N ALA A 63 -6.55 14.31 4.10
CA ALA A 63 -5.59 13.97 3.04
C ALA A 63 -5.22 12.47 3.01
N ASN A 64 -6.17 11.60 3.40
CA ASN A 64 -6.07 10.15 3.29
C ASN A 64 -6.67 9.70 1.96
N VAL A 65 -5.90 8.93 1.19
CA VAL A 65 -6.28 8.51 -0.16
C VAL A 65 -6.12 7.00 -0.31
N HIS A 66 -7.20 6.36 -0.76
CA HIS A 66 -7.22 4.95 -1.11
C HIS A 66 -7.04 4.80 -2.62
N VAL A 67 -5.87 4.36 -3.03
CA VAL A 67 -5.54 4.08 -4.43
C VAL A 67 -5.59 2.57 -4.64
N ASN A 68 -6.50 2.11 -5.50
CA ASN A 68 -6.73 0.71 -5.78
C ASN A 68 -6.35 0.39 -7.23
N PRO A 69 -5.06 0.10 -7.53
CA PRO A 69 -4.63 -0.26 -8.87
C PRO A 69 -5.26 -1.57 -9.30
N LEU A 70 -5.62 -1.63 -10.58
CA LEU A 70 -6.30 -2.77 -11.21
C LEU A 70 -5.26 -3.57 -12.02
N LEU A 71 -4.81 -4.69 -11.46
CA LEU A 71 -3.73 -5.50 -12.03
C LEU A 71 -4.25 -6.77 -12.70
N ASP A 72 -3.67 -7.10 -13.86
CA ASP A 72 -3.85 -8.40 -14.52
C ASP A 72 -2.97 -9.45 -13.83
N VAL A 73 -3.50 -10.09 -12.80
CA VAL A 73 -2.78 -11.11 -12.02
C VAL A 73 -2.56 -12.42 -12.78
N GLY A 74 -3.13 -12.57 -13.98
CA GLY A 74 -2.87 -13.69 -14.90
C GLY A 74 -1.52 -13.57 -15.61
N ARG A 75 -0.93 -12.38 -15.68
CA ARG A 75 0.41 -12.18 -16.27
C ARG A 75 1.50 -12.67 -15.34
N SER A 76 2.50 -13.37 -15.84
CA SER A 76 3.63 -13.85 -15.02
C SER A 76 4.44 -12.72 -14.36
N SER A 77 4.47 -11.53 -14.97
CA SER A 77 5.17 -10.34 -14.47
C SER A 77 4.34 -9.47 -13.51
N TRP A 78 3.13 -9.85 -13.14
CA TRP A 78 2.26 -9.00 -12.34
C TRP A 78 2.85 -8.61 -10.97
N ARG A 79 3.65 -9.50 -10.35
CA ARG A 79 4.31 -9.21 -9.06
C ARG A 79 5.41 -8.17 -9.20
N ASP A 80 6.17 -8.19 -10.29
CA ASP A 80 7.20 -7.18 -10.55
C ASP A 80 6.54 -5.83 -10.82
N HIS A 81 5.42 -5.83 -11.54
CA HIS A 81 4.62 -4.64 -11.78
C HIS A 81 4.02 -4.08 -10.47
N ALA A 82 3.41 -4.93 -9.65
CA ALA A 82 2.90 -4.54 -8.33
C ALA A 82 4.00 -3.97 -7.41
N ARG A 83 5.20 -4.57 -7.46
CA ARG A 83 6.37 -4.10 -6.70
C ARG A 83 6.80 -2.71 -7.14
N ALA A 84 6.92 -2.47 -8.45
CA ALA A 84 7.29 -1.16 -8.97
C ALA A 84 6.30 -0.08 -8.54
N LEU A 85 5.00 -0.31 -8.68
CA LEU A 85 3.95 0.60 -8.20
C LEU A 85 4.07 0.90 -6.71
N LEU A 86 4.30 -0.13 -5.88
CA LEU A 86 4.47 0.03 -4.44
C LEU A 86 5.71 0.86 -4.10
N GLU A 87 6.85 0.54 -4.70
CA GLU A 87 8.12 1.21 -4.44
C GLU A 87 8.07 2.68 -4.87
N GLU A 88 7.55 2.99 -6.06
CA GLU A 88 7.39 4.38 -6.53
C GLU A 88 6.42 5.17 -5.65
N THR A 89 5.32 4.56 -5.20
CA THR A 89 4.40 5.19 -4.24
C THR A 89 5.08 5.45 -2.90
N VAL A 90 5.88 4.52 -2.39
CA VAL A 90 6.66 4.71 -1.16
C VAL A 90 7.61 5.90 -1.27
N GLU A 91 8.32 6.04 -2.41
CA GLU A 91 9.19 7.19 -2.66
C GLU A 91 8.41 8.50 -2.67
N LEU A 92 7.29 8.54 -3.37
CA LEU A 92 6.41 9.72 -3.44
C LEU A 92 5.92 10.12 -2.05
N VAL A 93 5.36 9.19 -1.30
CA VAL A 93 4.80 9.44 0.05
C VAL A 93 5.89 9.91 1.02
N ALA A 94 7.04 9.23 1.03
CA ALA A 94 8.18 9.61 1.86
C ALA A 94 8.70 11.01 1.50
N GLY A 95 8.81 11.32 0.20
CA GLY A 95 9.24 12.62 -0.30
C GLY A 95 8.31 13.78 0.09
N LEU A 96 7.02 13.49 0.26
CA LEU A 96 6.01 14.45 0.68
C LEU A 96 5.84 14.52 2.22
N GLY A 97 6.59 13.74 2.98
CA GLY A 97 6.48 13.69 4.45
C GLY A 97 5.20 13.00 4.94
N GLY A 98 4.66 12.10 4.14
CA GLY A 98 3.46 11.33 4.43
C GLY A 98 3.72 10.00 5.11
N THR A 99 2.66 9.19 5.24
CA THR A 99 2.71 7.80 5.74
C THR A 99 1.95 6.86 4.81
N LEU A 100 2.37 5.59 4.78
CA LEU A 100 1.75 4.56 3.94
C LEU A 100 0.48 3.97 4.54
N SER A 101 0.20 4.25 5.81
CA SER A 101 -1.01 3.79 6.48
C SER A 101 -1.62 4.90 7.33
N GLY A 102 -2.80 5.32 6.93
CA GLY A 102 -3.61 6.30 7.63
C GLY A 102 -4.51 5.67 8.68
N GLU A 103 -5.19 4.59 8.32
CA GLU A 103 -6.21 3.96 9.17
C GLU A 103 -6.16 2.42 9.19
N HIS A 104 -5.57 1.75 8.17
CA HIS A 104 -5.59 0.29 8.05
C HIS A 104 -4.41 -0.43 8.72
N GLY A 105 -3.34 0.30 9.08
CA GLY A 105 -2.11 -0.23 9.65
C GLY A 105 -1.13 -0.77 8.59
N ASP A 106 0.17 -0.76 8.91
CA ASP A 106 1.23 -1.12 7.96
C ASP A 106 1.23 -2.61 7.60
N GLY A 107 0.83 -3.46 8.54
CA GLY A 107 0.79 -4.91 8.31
C GLY A 107 2.15 -5.50 7.97
N ARG A 108 2.16 -6.54 7.14
CA ARG A 108 3.38 -7.16 6.60
C ARG A 108 3.83 -6.52 5.29
N LEU A 109 2.88 -6.02 4.51
CA LEU A 109 3.13 -5.45 3.18
C LEU A 109 3.98 -4.17 3.30
N ARG A 110 3.65 -3.29 4.23
CA ARG A 110 4.32 -1.99 4.42
C ARG A 110 5.49 -2.06 5.41
N ALA A 111 5.61 -3.14 6.20
CA ALA A 111 6.67 -3.31 7.19
C ALA A 111 8.09 -3.06 6.64
N PRO A 112 8.49 -3.54 5.44
CA PRO A 112 9.81 -3.27 4.87
C PRO A 112 10.12 -1.79 4.64
N PHE A 113 9.10 -0.93 4.59
CA PHE A 113 9.24 0.50 4.31
C PHE A 113 9.09 1.40 5.54
N VAL A 114 8.79 0.83 6.71
CA VAL A 114 8.54 1.59 7.95
C VAL A 114 9.74 2.47 8.31
N GLU A 115 10.97 1.97 8.15
CA GLU A 115 12.17 2.77 8.44
C GLU A 115 12.32 3.95 7.46
N LYS A 116 11.95 3.79 6.20
CA LYS A 116 11.99 4.86 5.21
C LYS A 116 11.02 5.99 5.57
N ILE A 117 9.84 5.65 6.08
CA ILE A 117 8.80 6.62 6.47
C ILE A 117 9.12 7.30 7.79
N TRP A 118 9.47 6.53 8.82
CA TRP A 118 9.61 7.02 10.19
C TRP A 118 11.05 7.31 10.62
N GLY A 119 12.01 6.88 9.83
CA GLY A 119 13.44 7.00 10.10
C GLY A 119 13.95 6.02 11.16
N PRO A 120 15.28 5.81 11.22
CA PRO A 120 15.89 4.77 12.05
C PRO A 120 15.69 4.99 13.55
N LYS A 121 15.54 6.24 13.99
CA LYS A 121 15.35 6.55 15.42
C LYS A 121 14.02 6.04 15.95
N LEU A 122 12.92 6.29 15.23
CA LEU A 122 11.59 5.82 15.63
C LEU A 122 11.43 4.32 15.42
N THR A 123 11.91 3.80 14.30
CA THR A 123 11.91 2.36 14.03
C THR A 123 12.66 1.58 15.10
N GLY A 124 13.82 2.08 15.56
CA GLY A 124 14.53 1.50 16.71
C GLY A 124 13.75 1.59 18.04
N CYS A 125 12.85 2.55 18.20
CA CYS A 125 11.93 2.56 19.35
C CYS A 125 10.88 1.45 19.21
N PHE A 126 10.30 1.27 18.01
CA PHE A 126 9.33 0.19 17.75
C PHE A 126 9.94 -1.18 18.01
N GLU A 127 11.16 -1.42 17.54
CA GLU A 127 11.92 -2.65 17.76
C GLU A 127 12.16 -2.92 19.25
N ARG A 128 12.55 -1.90 20.03
CA ARG A 128 12.73 -2.04 21.48
C ARG A 128 11.43 -2.39 22.19
N ILE A 129 10.32 -1.75 21.84
CA ILE A 129 9.00 -2.08 22.39
C ILE A 129 8.68 -3.54 22.06
N LYS A 130 8.82 -3.94 20.81
CA LYS A 130 8.55 -5.29 20.35
C LYS A 130 9.39 -6.32 21.10
N THR A 131 10.71 -6.12 21.18
CA THR A 131 11.64 -7.06 21.83
C THR A 131 11.39 -7.16 23.34
N THR A 132 10.98 -6.05 23.98
CA THR A 132 10.69 -6.05 25.41
C THR A 132 9.41 -6.82 25.75
N LEU A 133 8.37 -6.67 24.93
CA LEU A 133 7.05 -7.28 25.18
C LEU A 133 6.90 -8.67 24.55
N ASP A 134 7.69 -8.97 23.53
CA ASP A 134 7.69 -10.26 22.82
C ASP A 134 9.12 -10.73 22.53
N PRO A 135 9.87 -11.07 23.59
CA PRO A 135 11.29 -11.46 23.45
C PRO A 135 11.50 -12.73 22.60
N ASN A 136 10.49 -13.56 22.47
CA ASN A 136 10.54 -14.79 21.69
C ASN A 136 10.04 -14.60 20.23
N GLY A 137 9.56 -13.40 19.87
CA GLY A 137 9.10 -13.07 18.51
C GLY A 137 7.90 -13.88 18.02
N VAL A 138 7.01 -14.31 18.91
CA VAL A 138 5.85 -15.16 18.58
C VAL A 138 4.61 -14.39 18.18
N LEU A 139 4.50 -13.12 18.58
CA LEU A 139 3.34 -12.28 18.31
C LEU A 139 3.48 -11.58 16.96
N ASN A 140 2.66 -11.97 15.98
CA ASN A 140 2.60 -11.34 14.65
C ASN A 140 3.99 -11.05 14.03
N PRO A 141 4.85 -12.04 13.81
CA PRO A 141 6.18 -11.82 13.26
C PRO A 141 6.10 -11.19 11.86
N GLY A 142 6.93 -10.16 11.60
CA GLY A 142 6.98 -9.46 10.32
C GLY A 142 5.88 -8.41 10.13
N VAL A 143 5.09 -8.10 11.16
CA VAL A 143 4.09 -7.01 11.17
C VAL A 143 4.71 -5.77 11.79
N ILE A 144 4.70 -4.64 11.09
CA ILE A 144 5.33 -3.35 11.43
C ILE A 144 6.86 -3.44 11.50
N ILE A 145 7.40 -4.42 12.24
CA ILE A 145 8.84 -4.72 12.27
C ILE A 145 9.10 -5.85 11.28
N PRO A 146 9.79 -5.58 10.16
CA PRO A 146 10.02 -6.60 9.14
C PRO A 146 10.99 -7.68 9.63
N ARG A 147 10.84 -8.88 9.10
CA ARG A 147 11.87 -9.91 9.20
C ARG A 147 13.03 -9.57 8.24
N PRO A 148 14.27 -10.00 8.53
CA PRO A 148 15.36 -9.83 7.59
C PRO A 148 15.02 -10.38 6.20
N GLY A 149 15.13 -9.52 5.16
CA GLY A 149 14.83 -9.89 3.79
C GLY A 149 13.34 -10.14 3.48
N GLN A 150 12.42 -9.62 4.30
CA GLN A 150 10.99 -9.77 4.06
C GLN A 150 10.59 -9.13 2.73
N ASP A 151 9.97 -9.93 1.86
CA ASP A 151 9.33 -9.45 0.64
C ASP A 151 7.97 -8.84 0.98
N PRO A 152 7.70 -7.57 0.63
CA PRO A 152 6.39 -6.94 0.87
C PRO A 152 5.23 -7.70 0.24
N LEU A 153 5.47 -8.40 -0.88
CA LEU A 153 4.43 -9.11 -1.62
C LEU A 153 4.30 -10.61 -1.24
N GLU A 154 5.13 -11.13 -0.30
CA GLU A 154 5.09 -12.55 0.07
C GLU A 154 3.76 -13.00 0.66
N GLY A 155 3.08 -12.09 1.38
CA GLY A 155 1.80 -12.36 2.05
C GLY A 155 0.56 -12.16 1.18
N LEU A 156 0.72 -11.78 -0.09
CA LEU A 156 -0.43 -11.68 -1.00
C LEU A 156 -0.99 -13.07 -1.30
N TRP A 157 -2.33 -13.16 -1.28
CA TRP A 157 -3.05 -14.41 -1.44
C TRP A 157 -2.62 -15.18 -2.69
N PRO A 158 -2.38 -16.51 -2.60
CA PRO A 158 -1.92 -17.32 -3.74
C PRO A 158 -2.85 -17.27 -4.96
N GLN A 159 -4.15 -17.06 -4.74
CA GLN A 159 -5.12 -16.91 -5.81
C GLN A 159 -4.92 -15.66 -6.69
N TYR A 160 -4.14 -14.68 -6.23
CA TYR A 160 -3.68 -13.60 -7.08
C TYR A 160 -2.53 -14.12 -7.95
N GLY A 161 -2.86 -14.80 -9.07
CA GLY A 161 -1.90 -15.24 -10.08
C GLY A 161 -1.44 -16.70 -9.99
N GLY A 162 -2.18 -17.58 -9.33
CA GLY A 162 -1.98 -19.02 -9.39
C GLY A 162 -3.26 -19.73 -9.80
N SER A 163 -3.26 -20.40 -10.95
CA SER A 163 -4.17 -21.53 -11.16
C SER A 163 -3.82 -22.58 -10.12
N ALA A 164 -4.78 -22.94 -9.27
CA ALA A 164 -4.66 -24.11 -8.41
C ALA A 164 -4.45 -25.38 -9.23
#